data_9cfb268648e222a55e582eb49dcd9401
#
_entry.id   9cfb268648e222a55e582eb49dcd9401
#
_cell.length_a   1.000
_cell.length_b   1.000
_cell.length_c   1.000
_cell.angle_alpha   90.00
_cell.angle_beta   90.00
_cell.angle_gamma   90.00
#
_symmetry.space_group_name_H-M   'P 1'
#
loop_
_entity.id
_entity.type
_entity.pdbx_description
1 polymer ?
#
loop_
_entity_poly.entity_id
_entity_poly.type
_entity_poly.pdbx_seq_one_letter_code
_entity_poly.pdbx_strand_id
1 'polypeptide(L)'
;MRSPLAASSSPEQGSFVAVLGHNGCGKSTLAKHFNAILLPAGGSVMVYGMETKDEALLLAVRQHVGMVFQNPDNQIVSNVVEEDVAFAPENLGVASQEIRQRVDDALKAVGMYDYRTYAPQLLSGGQKQRVAIAGVLAMQPQCVVLDEPTAMLDPQGRREVISTVTRLCREKGMTVVLITHHMDECVGADRLIIMSNGSIVSDGTPEKVFADAALMEREGLTVPETTRLLHDLRKAGFELDTEALGVDACAREIAAALKH
;
A
#
# COMPACT_ATOMS: atom_id res chain seq x y z
N MET A 1 -14.26 13.93 18.26
CA MET A 1 -13.58 13.41 17.06
C MET A 1 -14.49 12.36 16.43
N ARG A 2 -14.99 12.57 15.22
CA ARG A 2 -15.79 11.57 14.49
C ARG A 2 -14.80 10.55 13.94
N SER A 3 -15.09 9.25 14.11
CA SER A 3 -14.30 8.18 13.52
C SER A 3 -14.32 8.34 11.99
N PRO A 4 -13.19 8.43 11.30
CA PRO A 4 -13.17 8.63 9.85
C PRO A 4 -13.66 7.43 9.04
N LEU A 5 -13.91 6.32 9.66
CA LEU A 5 -14.29 5.05 9.03
C LEU A 5 -15.68 4.55 9.40
N ALA A 6 -16.66 5.44 9.48
CA ALA A 6 -18.07 5.00 9.51
C ALA A 6 -18.59 4.58 8.11
N ALA A 7 -17.73 4.17 7.20
CA ALA A 7 -18.10 3.62 5.92
C ALA A 7 -17.95 2.08 5.96
N SER A 8 -19.06 1.40 5.89
CA SER A 8 -19.25 -0.04 5.95
C SER A 8 -18.75 -0.81 4.72
N SER A 9 -17.53 -0.58 4.25
CA SER A 9 -16.97 -1.38 3.18
C SER A 9 -15.56 -1.82 3.53
N SER A 10 -15.45 -3.05 4.04
CA SER A 10 -14.19 -3.75 4.15
C SER A 10 -13.51 -3.84 2.78
N PRO A 11 -12.17 -3.81 2.69
CA PRO A 11 -11.48 -4.24 1.49
C PRO A 11 -11.95 -5.65 1.11
N GLU A 12 -12.24 -5.88 -0.16
CA GLU A 12 -12.48 -7.23 -0.63
C GLU A 12 -11.21 -8.05 -0.50
N GLN A 13 -11.34 -9.34 -0.20
CA GLN A 13 -10.17 -10.22 -0.09
C GLN A 13 -9.42 -10.26 -1.43
N GLY A 14 -8.12 -10.07 -1.38
CA GLY A 14 -7.28 -10.02 -2.58
C GLY A 14 -7.38 -8.71 -3.37
N SER A 15 -7.96 -7.64 -2.79
CA SER A 15 -8.00 -6.32 -3.42
C SER A 15 -6.79 -5.46 -3.07
N PHE A 16 -6.45 -4.57 -3.98
CA PHE A 16 -5.47 -3.50 -3.78
C PHE A 16 -6.20 -2.18 -3.49
N VAL A 17 -6.12 -1.71 -2.25
CA VAL A 17 -6.71 -0.44 -1.81
C VAL A 17 -5.61 0.59 -1.61
N ALA A 18 -5.74 1.76 -2.23
CA ALA A 18 -4.88 2.91 -2.00
C ALA A 18 -5.57 3.94 -1.10
N VAL A 19 -4.81 4.50 -0.16
CA VAL A 19 -5.25 5.62 0.71
C VAL A 19 -4.34 6.81 0.45
N LEU A 20 -4.90 7.83 -0.19
CA LEU A 20 -4.20 9.05 -0.60
C LEU A 20 -4.62 10.24 0.26
N GLY A 21 -3.73 11.19 0.46
CA GLY A 21 -4.00 12.44 1.17
C GLY A 21 -2.72 13.15 1.60
N HIS A 22 -2.85 14.40 2.05
CA HIS A 22 -1.70 15.18 2.50
C HIS A 22 -1.04 14.62 3.76
N ASN A 23 0.20 15.05 4.00
CA ASN A 23 0.89 14.75 5.25
C ASN A 23 0.11 15.31 6.43
N GLY A 24 -0.01 14.52 7.50
CA GLY A 24 -0.75 14.91 8.70
C GLY A 24 -2.28 14.74 8.64
N CYS A 25 -2.88 14.31 7.51
CA CYS A 25 -4.33 14.11 7.43
C CYS A 25 -4.85 12.84 8.16
N GLY A 26 -3.96 12.03 8.75
CA GLY A 26 -4.34 10.88 9.57
C GLY A 26 -4.14 9.50 8.94
N LYS A 27 -3.56 9.37 7.75
CA LYS A 27 -3.33 8.08 7.04
C LYS A 27 -2.55 7.06 7.87
N SER A 28 -1.39 7.44 8.39
CA SER A 28 -0.57 6.54 9.22
C SER A 28 -1.23 6.19 10.56
N THR A 29 -2.06 7.10 11.08
CA THR A 29 -2.90 6.80 12.28
C THR A 29 -3.92 5.74 11.94
N LEU A 30 -4.59 5.86 10.79
CA LEU A 30 -5.52 4.87 10.27
C LEU A 30 -4.83 3.50 10.06
N ALA A 31 -3.65 3.50 9.39
CA ALA A 31 -2.86 2.29 9.19
C ALA A 31 -2.59 1.52 10.47
N LYS A 32 -2.17 2.23 11.52
CA LYS A 32 -1.85 1.66 12.82
C LYS A 32 -3.06 1.08 13.57
N HIS A 33 -4.27 1.46 13.20
CA HIS A 33 -5.48 0.85 13.73
C HIS A 33 -5.77 -0.52 13.09
N PHE A 34 -5.38 -0.74 11.82
CA PHE A 34 -5.64 -1.99 11.12
C PHE A 34 -4.89 -3.19 11.72
N ASN A 35 -3.71 -2.98 12.32
CA ASN A 35 -2.98 -4.05 13.00
C ASN A 35 -2.89 -3.86 14.51
N ALA A 36 -3.80 -3.06 15.08
CA ALA A 36 -3.91 -2.80 16.51
C ALA A 36 -2.62 -2.29 17.19
N ILE A 37 -1.78 -1.52 16.45
CA ILE A 37 -0.68 -0.74 17.05
C ILE A 37 -1.28 0.44 17.83
N LEU A 38 -2.32 1.06 17.27
CA LEU A 38 -3.12 2.07 17.96
C LEU A 38 -4.53 1.51 18.18
N LEU A 39 -5.04 1.69 19.38
CA LEU A 39 -6.42 1.36 19.72
C LEU A 39 -7.32 2.59 19.59
N PRO A 40 -8.57 2.44 19.14
CA PRO A 40 -9.47 3.57 18.97
C PRO A 40 -9.88 4.14 20.33
N ALA A 41 -9.74 5.46 20.50
CA ALA A 41 -10.19 6.17 21.70
C ALA A 41 -11.73 6.19 21.84
N GLY A 42 -12.44 6.07 20.72
CA GLY A 42 -13.90 5.98 20.65
C GLY A 42 -14.33 5.10 19.47
N GLY A 43 -15.51 4.51 19.53
CA GLY A 43 -15.96 3.54 18.53
C GLY A 43 -15.24 2.19 18.63
N SER A 44 -15.30 1.38 17.57
CA SER A 44 -14.64 0.09 17.46
C SER A 44 -13.94 -0.06 16.11
N VAL A 45 -12.89 -0.86 16.07
CA VAL A 45 -12.22 -1.29 14.83
C VAL A 45 -12.27 -2.81 14.80
N MET A 46 -12.84 -3.35 13.73
CA MET A 46 -12.95 -4.79 13.51
C MET A 46 -12.00 -5.22 12.40
N VAL A 47 -11.22 -6.26 12.64
CA VAL A 47 -10.26 -6.83 11.71
C VAL A 47 -10.57 -8.33 11.58
N TYR A 48 -11.00 -8.77 10.42
CA TYR A 48 -11.46 -10.17 10.21
C TYR A 48 -12.43 -10.68 11.30
N GLY A 49 -13.37 -9.82 11.75
CA GLY A 49 -14.31 -10.15 12.80
C GLY A 49 -13.77 -10.06 14.24
N MET A 50 -12.50 -9.71 14.41
CA MET A 50 -11.85 -9.53 15.71
C MET A 50 -11.89 -8.06 16.12
N GLU A 51 -12.34 -7.74 17.34
CA GLU A 51 -12.29 -6.38 17.87
C GLU A 51 -10.87 -6.05 18.35
N THR A 52 -10.30 -4.96 17.84
CA THR A 52 -8.91 -4.58 18.18
C THR A 52 -8.70 -4.13 19.62
N LYS A 53 -9.76 -3.83 20.37
CA LYS A 53 -9.70 -3.50 21.79
C LYS A 53 -9.63 -4.73 22.70
N ASP A 54 -9.93 -5.93 22.19
CA ASP A 54 -9.81 -7.17 22.93
C ASP A 54 -8.33 -7.59 22.98
N GLU A 55 -7.71 -7.44 24.15
CA GLU A 55 -6.31 -7.78 24.36
C GLU A 55 -5.99 -9.25 24.05
N ALA A 56 -6.94 -10.17 24.24
CA ALA A 56 -6.76 -11.59 23.93
C ALA A 56 -6.64 -11.85 22.42
N LEU A 57 -7.16 -10.94 21.57
CA LEU A 57 -7.16 -11.07 20.12
C LEU A 57 -6.03 -10.30 19.43
N LEU A 58 -5.26 -9.48 20.16
CA LEU A 58 -4.22 -8.62 19.56
C LEU A 58 -3.18 -9.39 18.76
N LEU A 59 -2.73 -10.54 19.26
CA LEU A 59 -1.76 -11.38 18.54
C LEU A 59 -2.37 -11.91 17.23
N ALA A 60 -3.59 -12.41 17.27
CA ALA A 60 -4.29 -12.90 16.11
C ALA A 60 -4.50 -11.78 15.05
N VAL A 61 -4.91 -10.57 15.49
CA VAL A 61 -5.02 -9.40 14.58
C VAL A 61 -3.69 -9.13 13.88
N ARG A 62 -2.56 -9.12 14.59
CA ARG A 62 -1.23 -8.85 14.04
C ARG A 62 -0.71 -9.97 13.15
N GLN A 63 -1.16 -11.20 13.35
CA GLN A 63 -0.87 -12.32 12.45
C GLN A 63 -1.63 -12.19 11.12
N HIS A 64 -2.87 -11.68 11.16
CA HIS A 64 -3.69 -11.51 9.95
C HIS A 64 -3.31 -10.26 9.15
N VAL A 65 -2.88 -9.20 9.83
CA VAL A 65 -2.53 -7.92 9.20
C VAL A 65 -1.08 -7.56 9.48
N GLY A 66 -0.24 -7.78 8.50
CA GLY A 66 1.17 -7.35 8.54
C GLY A 66 1.29 -5.85 8.24
N MET A 67 2.28 -5.19 8.82
CA MET A 67 2.53 -3.77 8.58
C MET A 67 3.98 -3.52 8.18
N VAL A 68 4.14 -2.73 7.11
CA VAL A 68 5.44 -2.24 6.63
C VAL A 68 5.48 -0.74 6.85
N PHE A 69 6.54 -0.26 7.49
CA PHE A 69 6.72 1.15 7.83
C PHE A 69 7.46 1.92 6.74
N GLN A 70 7.37 3.24 6.81
CA GLN A 70 7.97 4.18 5.87
C GLN A 70 9.51 4.03 5.78
N ASN A 71 10.18 3.85 6.92
CA ASN A 71 11.63 3.70 6.99
C ASN A 71 11.99 2.23 7.30
N PRO A 72 12.59 1.49 6.34
CA PRO A 72 12.99 0.11 6.55
C PRO A 72 14.08 -0.06 7.62
N ASP A 73 14.95 0.93 7.83
CA ASP A 73 15.97 0.85 8.86
C ASP A 73 15.40 0.80 10.29
N ASN A 74 14.18 1.27 10.50
CA ASN A 74 13.47 1.15 11.78
C ASN A 74 12.79 -0.21 11.98
N GLN A 75 12.71 -1.02 10.91
CA GLN A 75 12.03 -2.32 10.92
C GLN A 75 13.02 -3.49 10.89
N ILE A 76 14.13 -3.34 10.16
CA ILE A 76 15.19 -4.34 10.06
C ILE A 76 15.97 -4.38 11.37
N VAL A 77 16.03 -5.56 12.00
CA VAL A 77 16.63 -5.76 13.34
C VAL A 77 17.88 -6.67 13.32
N SER A 78 18.06 -7.50 12.28
CA SER A 78 19.21 -8.39 12.16
C SER A 78 20.32 -7.81 11.26
N ASN A 79 21.53 -8.33 11.44
CA ASN A 79 22.68 -8.02 10.58
C ASN A 79 22.79 -8.91 9.33
N VAL A 80 21.87 -9.88 9.17
CA VAL A 80 21.80 -10.78 8.01
C VAL A 80 20.37 -10.79 7.51
N VAL A 81 20.17 -10.65 6.19
CA VAL A 81 18.86 -10.54 5.56
C VAL A 81 17.95 -11.73 5.88
N GLU A 82 18.44 -12.98 5.75
CA GLU A 82 17.60 -14.16 6.01
C GLU A 82 17.23 -14.31 7.48
N GLU A 83 18.09 -13.88 8.40
CA GLU A 83 17.79 -13.87 9.84
C GLU A 83 16.74 -12.81 10.17
N ASP A 84 16.81 -11.65 9.52
CA ASP A 84 15.78 -10.60 9.70
C ASP A 84 14.41 -11.08 9.24
N VAL A 85 14.33 -11.74 8.09
CA VAL A 85 13.08 -12.30 7.56
C VAL A 85 12.58 -13.47 8.42
N ALA A 86 13.47 -14.24 9.08
CA ALA A 86 13.11 -15.32 9.99
C ALA A 86 12.58 -14.81 11.35
N PHE A 87 12.92 -13.59 11.75
CA PHE A 87 12.63 -13.04 13.08
C PHE A 87 11.16 -13.13 13.47
N ALA A 88 10.26 -12.78 12.55
CA ALA A 88 8.82 -12.78 12.87
C ALA A 88 8.24 -14.20 13.01
N PRO A 89 8.46 -15.15 12.09
CA PRO A 89 7.98 -16.53 12.27
C PRO A 89 8.64 -17.25 13.46
N GLU A 90 9.89 -16.92 13.81
CA GLU A 90 10.53 -17.44 15.04
C GLU A 90 9.78 -17.00 16.29
N ASN A 91 9.44 -15.73 16.41
CA ASN A 91 8.66 -15.19 17.51
C ASN A 91 7.23 -15.75 17.57
N LEU A 92 6.70 -16.21 16.44
CA LEU A 92 5.40 -16.92 16.39
C LEU A 92 5.49 -18.40 16.76
N GLY A 93 6.69 -18.93 17.03
CA GLY A 93 6.91 -20.33 17.42
C GLY A 93 6.74 -21.30 16.25
N VAL A 94 6.94 -20.86 15.01
CA VAL A 94 6.90 -21.73 13.83
C VAL A 94 8.08 -22.71 13.85
N ALA A 95 7.87 -23.94 13.43
CA ALA A 95 8.92 -24.97 13.40
C ALA A 95 10.08 -24.57 12.46
N SER A 96 11.33 -24.85 12.85
CA SER A 96 12.53 -24.39 12.14
C SER A 96 12.57 -24.79 10.65
N GLN A 97 12.11 -25.99 10.32
CA GLN A 97 12.05 -26.42 8.93
C GLN A 97 11.05 -25.61 8.09
N GLU A 98 9.92 -25.25 8.68
CA GLU A 98 8.90 -24.39 8.06
C GLU A 98 9.38 -22.94 7.96
N ILE A 99 10.11 -22.43 8.97
CA ILE A 99 10.71 -21.09 8.93
C ILE A 99 11.63 -20.98 7.71
N ARG A 100 12.50 -21.94 7.47
CA ARG A 100 13.38 -21.94 6.31
C ARG A 100 12.61 -21.81 5.00
N GLN A 101 11.56 -22.60 4.84
CA GLN A 101 10.72 -22.55 3.66
C GLN A 101 10.04 -21.18 3.49
N ARG A 102 9.45 -20.65 4.57
CA ARG A 102 8.77 -19.35 4.56
C ARG A 102 9.72 -18.20 4.21
N VAL A 103 10.95 -18.22 4.76
CA VAL A 103 12.00 -17.23 4.46
C VAL A 103 12.41 -17.28 2.99
N ASP A 104 12.69 -18.48 2.46
CA ASP A 104 13.07 -18.66 1.07
C ASP A 104 11.96 -18.19 0.11
N ASP A 105 10.71 -18.55 0.39
CA ASP A 105 9.55 -18.17 -0.42
C ASP A 105 9.28 -16.66 -0.37
N ALA A 106 9.41 -16.04 0.82
CA ALA A 106 9.25 -14.60 0.99
C ALA A 106 10.33 -13.81 0.24
N LEU A 107 11.60 -14.21 0.39
CA LEU A 107 12.72 -13.56 -0.31
C LEU A 107 12.62 -13.71 -1.83
N LYS A 108 12.21 -14.89 -2.33
CA LYS A 108 11.95 -15.10 -3.77
C LYS A 108 10.79 -14.22 -4.25
N ALA A 109 9.73 -14.11 -3.46
CA ALA A 109 8.55 -13.31 -3.81
C ALA A 109 8.88 -11.82 -4.01
N VAL A 110 9.87 -11.28 -3.29
CA VAL A 110 10.30 -9.88 -3.42
C VAL A 110 11.57 -9.71 -4.26
N GLY A 111 12.11 -10.79 -4.86
CA GLY A 111 13.33 -10.74 -5.67
C GLY A 111 14.61 -10.44 -4.88
N MET A 112 14.67 -10.87 -3.61
CA MET A 112 15.81 -10.64 -2.72
C MET A 112 16.55 -11.92 -2.30
N TYR A 113 16.23 -13.07 -2.89
CA TYR A 113 16.79 -14.35 -2.48
C TYR A 113 18.32 -14.42 -2.60
N ASP A 114 18.89 -13.83 -3.64
CA ASP A 114 20.35 -13.82 -3.85
C ASP A 114 21.11 -12.98 -2.83
N TYR A 115 20.41 -12.09 -2.14
CA TYR A 115 20.93 -11.22 -1.09
C TYR A 115 20.74 -11.78 0.32
N ARG A 116 20.24 -13.01 0.48
CA ARG A 116 19.83 -13.56 1.78
C ARG A 116 20.92 -13.59 2.85
N THR A 117 22.20 -13.76 2.43
CA THR A 117 23.36 -13.79 3.32
C THR A 117 24.05 -12.44 3.48
N TYR A 118 23.51 -11.39 2.85
CA TYR A 118 24.10 -10.06 2.90
C TYR A 118 23.71 -9.35 4.20
N ALA A 119 24.59 -8.41 4.60
CA ALA A 119 24.25 -7.46 5.64
C ALA A 119 23.28 -6.40 5.08
N PRO A 120 22.17 -6.08 5.76
CA PRO A 120 21.21 -5.08 5.29
C PRO A 120 21.82 -3.71 5.00
N GLN A 121 22.91 -3.34 5.69
CA GLN A 121 23.62 -2.08 5.49
C GLN A 121 24.25 -1.94 4.09
N LEU A 122 24.47 -3.05 3.40
CA LEU A 122 25.02 -3.07 2.03
C LEU A 122 23.94 -2.91 0.95
N LEU A 123 22.67 -2.89 1.33
CA LEU A 123 21.54 -2.82 0.43
C LEU A 123 21.13 -1.38 0.14
N SER A 124 20.62 -1.13 -1.08
CA SER A 124 19.94 0.13 -1.41
C SER A 124 18.64 0.29 -0.62
N GLY A 125 18.12 1.52 -0.53
CA GLY A 125 16.84 1.78 0.16
C GLY A 125 15.68 0.93 -0.38
N GLY A 126 15.57 0.78 -1.70
CA GLY A 126 14.55 -0.08 -2.32
C GLY A 126 14.74 -1.56 -2.02
N GLN A 127 15.97 -2.04 -1.95
CA GLN A 127 16.29 -3.41 -1.53
C GLN A 127 15.93 -3.64 -0.06
N LYS A 128 16.29 -2.72 0.84
CA LYS A 128 15.91 -2.77 2.25
C LYS A 128 14.39 -2.81 2.42
N GLN A 129 13.66 -1.99 1.66
CA GLN A 129 12.21 -1.98 1.71
C GLN A 129 11.60 -3.32 1.28
N ARG A 130 12.15 -3.95 0.23
CA ARG A 130 11.74 -5.29 -0.18
C ARG A 130 12.05 -6.36 0.87
N VAL A 131 13.19 -6.24 1.57
CA VAL A 131 13.50 -7.13 2.72
C VAL A 131 12.49 -6.94 3.85
N ALA A 132 12.15 -5.70 4.20
CA ALA A 132 11.13 -5.41 5.20
C ALA A 132 9.75 -6.00 4.81
N ILE A 133 9.39 -5.92 3.52
CA ILE A 133 8.19 -6.60 2.99
C ILE A 133 8.32 -8.13 3.13
N ALA A 134 9.48 -8.72 2.81
CA ALA A 134 9.70 -10.16 2.96
C ALA A 134 9.53 -10.62 4.42
N GLY A 135 10.04 -9.86 5.40
CA GLY A 135 9.85 -10.13 6.83
C GLY A 135 8.39 -10.21 7.22
N VAL A 136 7.56 -9.33 6.66
CA VAL A 136 6.11 -9.37 6.87
C VAL A 136 5.47 -10.57 6.16
N LEU A 137 5.88 -10.87 4.92
CA LEU A 137 5.36 -12.00 4.14
C LEU A 137 5.65 -13.36 4.78
N ALA A 138 6.78 -13.51 5.46
CA ALA A 138 7.16 -14.73 6.15
C ALA A 138 6.18 -15.14 7.27
N MET A 139 5.41 -14.18 7.80
CA MET A 139 4.30 -14.45 8.73
C MET A 139 3.07 -15.04 8.02
N GLN A 140 3.00 -14.98 6.68
CA GLN A 140 1.84 -15.38 5.85
C GLN A 140 0.55 -14.63 6.23
N PRO A 141 0.57 -13.30 6.29
CA PRO A 141 -0.62 -12.52 6.63
C PRO A 141 -1.67 -12.58 5.50
N GLN A 142 -2.94 -12.31 5.83
CA GLN A 142 -4.02 -12.18 4.85
C GLN A 142 -4.06 -10.78 4.24
N CYS A 143 -3.58 -9.77 4.97
CA CYS A 143 -3.52 -8.39 4.52
C CYS A 143 -2.15 -7.80 4.87
N VAL A 144 -1.62 -6.98 3.96
CA VAL A 144 -0.42 -6.16 4.20
C VAL A 144 -0.77 -4.69 4.08
N VAL A 145 -0.49 -3.94 5.13
CA VAL A 145 -0.61 -2.48 5.18
C VAL A 145 0.78 -1.88 4.99
N LEU A 146 0.94 -1.03 3.99
CA LEU A 146 2.20 -0.36 3.67
C LEU A 146 2.03 1.14 3.94
N ASP A 147 2.72 1.65 4.94
CA ASP A 147 2.66 3.06 5.33
C ASP A 147 3.79 3.85 4.67
N GLU A 148 3.48 4.51 3.55
CA GLU A 148 4.41 5.29 2.72
C GLU A 148 5.70 4.53 2.35
N PRO A 149 5.63 3.29 1.82
CA PRO A 149 6.79 2.42 1.67
C PRO A 149 7.82 2.93 0.65
N THR A 150 7.50 3.96 -0.11
CA THR A 150 8.31 4.49 -1.21
C THR A 150 8.84 5.90 -0.96
N ALA A 151 8.46 6.53 0.16
CA ALA A 151 8.75 7.94 0.44
C ALA A 151 10.24 8.28 0.45
N MET A 152 11.10 7.32 0.80
CA MET A 152 12.56 7.50 0.89
C MET A 152 13.33 6.89 -0.30
N LEU A 153 12.62 6.50 -1.37
CA LEU A 153 13.20 5.79 -2.50
C LEU A 153 13.37 6.69 -3.72
N ASP A 154 14.38 6.39 -4.49
CA ASP A 154 14.55 6.93 -5.84
C ASP A 154 13.43 6.42 -6.78
N PRO A 155 13.24 7.02 -7.97
CA PRO A 155 12.16 6.63 -8.87
C PRO A 155 12.21 5.17 -9.32
N GLN A 156 13.40 4.57 -9.42
CA GLN A 156 13.55 3.16 -9.78
C GLN A 156 13.12 2.24 -8.61
N GLY A 157 13.64 2.47 -7.41
CA GLY A 157 13.27 1.70 -6.22
C GLY A 157 11.77 1.77 -5.92
N ARG A 158 11.16 2.95 -6.14
CA ARG A 158 9.71 3.14 -6.02
C ARG A 158 8.94 2.22 -6.96
N ARG A 159 9.28 2.22 -8.27
CA ARG A 159 8.64 1.33 -9.26
C ARG A 159 8.80 -0.15 -8.88
N GLU A 160 9.99 -0.56 -8.43
CA GLU A 160 10.27 -1.94 -8.03
C GLU A 160 9.42 -2.37 -6.83
N VAL A 161 9.26 -1.52 -5.81
CA VAL A 161 8.42 -1.81 -4.64
C VAL A 161 6.94 -1.90 -5.04
N ILE A 162 6.41 -0.92 -5.78
CA ILE A 162 5.00 -0.92 -6.21
C ILE A 162 4.70 -2.12 -7.12
N SER A 163 5.58 -2.43 -8.08
CA SER A 163 5.45 -3.63 -8.93
C SER A 163 5.42 -4.91 -8.11
N THR A 164 6.30 -5.03 -7.09
CA THR A 164 6.33 -6.18 -6.18
C THR A 164 5.01 -6.32 -5.42
N VAL A 165 4.52 -5.23 -4.84
CA VAL A 165 3.27 -5.21 -4.07
C VAL A 165 2.06 -5.56 -4.95
N THR A 166 1.97 -4.96 -6.14
CA THR A 166 0.90 -5.25 -7.11
C THR A 166 0.91 -6.73 -7.51
N ARG A 167 2.08 -7.30 -7.78
CA ARG A 167 2.24 -8.71 -8.13
C ARG A 167 1.80 -9.62 -6.97
N LEU A 168 2.19 -9.33 -5.74
CA LEU A 168 1.76 -10.08 -4.56
C LEU A 168 0.24 -10.07 -4.40
N CYS A 169 -0.40 -8.93 -4.62
CA CYS A 169 -1.85 -8.81 -4.61
C CYS A 169 -2.48 -9.70 -5.69
N ARG A 170 -2.05 -9.55 -6.96
CA ARG A 170 -2.69 -10.21 -8.11
C ARG A 170 -2.40 -11.72 -8.18
N GLU A 171 -1.17 -12.14 -7.90
CA GLU A 171 -0.75 -13.56 -8.04
C GLU A 171 -0.98 -14.38 -6.77
N LYS A 172 -0.88 -13.77 -5.58
CA LYS A 172 -1.04 -14.46 -4.30
C LYS A 172 -2.42 -14.27 -3.66
N GLY A 173 -3.29 -13.43 -4.25
CA GLY A 173 -4.59 -13.10 -3.68
C GLY A 173 -4.50 -12.39 -2.31
N MET A 174 -3.39 -11.72 -2.05
CA MET A 174 -3.16 -10.99 -0.80
C MET A 174 -3.89 -9.64 -0.84
N THR A 175 -4.60 -9.30 0.22
CA THR A 175 -5.15 -7.95 0.36
C THR A 175 -4.02 -6.96 0.66
N VAL A 176 -3.99 -5.86 -0.08
CA VAL A 176 -2.99 -4.80 0.09
C VAL A 176 -3.67 -3.48 0.40
N VAL A 177 -3.21 -2.80 1.43
CA VAL A 177 -3.57 -1.41 1.73
C VAL A 177 -2.30 -0.56 1.62
N LEU A 178 -2.23 0.25 0.58
CA LEU A 178 -1.12 1.17 0.33
C LEU A 178 -1.49 2.57 0.79
N ILE A 179 -0.74 3.11 1.74
CA ILE A 179 -0.82 4.50 2.13
C ILE A 179 0.28 5.27 1.42
N THR A 180 -0.08 6.31 0.70
CA THR A 180 0.86 7.11 -0.06
C THR A 180 0.38 8.55 -0.22
N HIS A 181 1.29 9.43 -0.61
CA HIS A 181 0.99 10.78 -1.10
C HIS A 181 1.32 10.93 -2.61
N HIS A 182 1.69 9.83 -3.27
CA HIS A 182 2.01 9.77 -4.70
C HIS A 182 0.83 9.21 -5.51
N MET A 183 0.25 10.02 -6.37
CA MET A 183 -0.92 9.70 -7.17
C MET A 183 -0.67 8.54 -8.13
N ASP A 184 0.53 8.51 -8.74
CA ASP A 184 0.91 7.47 -9.72
C ASP A 184 0.93 6.05 -9.13
N GLU A 185 1.17 5.94 -7.82
CA GLU A 185 1.14 4.66 -7.11
C GLU A 185 -0.28 4.11 -6.92
N CYS A 186 -1.29 4.99 -7.03
CA CYS A 186 -2.70 4.63 -6.85
C CYS A 186 -3.38 4.16 -8.14
N VAL A 187 -2.77 4.40 -9.30
CA VAL A 187 -3.37 4.13 -10.63
C VAL A 187 -3.74 2.65 -10.81
N GLY A 188 -2.96 1.75 -10.24
CA GLY A 188 -3.18 0.30 -10.34
C GLY A 188 -4.05 -0.30 -9.21
N ALA A 189 -4.61 0.53 -8.33
CA ALA A 189 -5.44 0.07 -7.23
C ALA A 189 -6.87 -0.28 -7.72
N ASP A 190 -7.55 -1.18 -7.00
CA ASP A 190 -8.95 -1.50 -7.25
C ASP A 190 -9.88 -0.47 -6.60
N ARG A 191 -9.38 0.19 -5.55
CA ARG A 191 -10.12 1.21 -4.78
C ARG A 191 -9.17 2.28 -4.30
N LEU A 192 -9.60 3.53 -4.44
CA LEU A 192 -8.89 4.71 -3.97
C LEU A 192 -9.73 5.47 -2.95
N ILE A 193 -9.14 5.69 -1.78
CA ILE A 193 -9.73 6.45 -0.68
C ILE A 193 -8.94 7.74 -0.53
N ILE A 194 -9.61 8.89 -0.59
CA ILE A 194 -9.00 10.19 -0.28
C ILE A 194 -9.32 10.58 1.15
N MET A 195 -8.25 10.86 1.90
CA MET A 195 -8.36 11.38 3.27
C MET A 195 -7.93 12.84 3.36
N SER A 196 -8.74 13.64 4.05
CA SER A 196 -8.44 15.02 4.38
C SER A 196 -8.91 15.35 5.80
N ASN A 197 -8.07 16.00 6.59
CA ASN A 197 -8.38 16.45 7.96
C ASN A 197 -9.03 15.37 8.86
N GLY A 198 -8.53 14.13 8.80
CA GLY A 198 -9.02 13.00 9.60
C GLY A 198 -10.36 12.42 9.13
N SER A 199 -10.80 12.75 7.93
CA SER A 199 -12.06 12.26 7.34
C SER A 199 -11.83 11.69 5.95
N ILE A 200 -12.67 10.73 5.54
CA ILE A 200 -12.73 10.28 4.14
C ILE A 200 -13.58 11.30 3.38
N VAL A 201 -13.01 11.85 2.31
CA VAL A 201 -13.67 12.85 1.44
C VAL A 201 -14.06 12.27 0.07
N SER A 202 -13.43 11.17 -0.33
CA SER A 202 -13.80 10.41 -1.53
C SER A 202 -13.44 8.94 -1.37
N ASP A 203 -14.20 8.07 -2.04
CA ASP A 203 -14.06 6.62 -2.01
C ASP A 203 -14.66 6.02 -3.29
N GLY A 204 -13.83 5.39 -4.11
CA GLY A 204 -14.24 4.85 -5.41
C GLY A 204 -13.09 4.19 -6.15
N THR A 205 -13.29 3.89 -7.45
CA THR A 205 -12.19 3.44 -8.29
C THR A 205 -11.27 4.62 -8.61
N PRO A 206 -9.97 4.39 -8.86
CA PRO A 206 -9.04 5.46 -9.21
C PRO A 206 -9.50 6.33 -10.38
N GLU A 207 -10.11 5.73 -11.40
CA GLU A 207 -10.64 6.43 -12.57
C GLU A 207 -11.67 7.49 -12.17
N LYS A 208 -12.67 7.09 -11.37
CA LYS A 208 -13.74 7.99 -10.91
C LYS A 208 -13.23 9.08 -9.97
N VAL A 209 -12.32 8.72 -9.07
CA VAL A 209 -11.78 9.65 -8.08
C VAL A 209 -10.89 10.69 -8.74
N PHE A 210 -9.99 10.30 -9.65
CA PHE A 210 -9.11 11.24 -10.35
C PHE A 210 -9.83 12.05 -11.45
N ALA A 211 -10.96 11.57 -11.97
CA ALA A 211 -11.80 12.35 -12.88
C ALA A 211 -12.45 13.57 -12.21
N ASP A 212 -12.64 13.55 -10.88
CA ASP A 212 -13.13 14.71 -10.11
C ASP A 212 -11.98 15.70 -9.81
N ALA A 213 -11.55 16.43 -10.85
CA ALA A 213 -10.49 17.43 -10.73
C ALA A 213 -10.83 18.53 -9.71
N ALA A 214 -12.13 18.89 -9.55
CA ALA A 214 -12.57 19.89 -8.60
C ALA A 214 -12.41 19.44 -7.15
N LEU A 215 -12.67 18.18 -6.86
CA LEU A 215 -12.37 17.57 -5.56
C LEU A 215 -10.86 17.60 -5.30
N MET A 216 -10.05 17.14 -6.25
CA MET A 216 -8.59 17.07 -6.08
C MET A 216 -8.00 18.46 -5.83
N GLU A 217 -8.41 19.47 -6.58
CA GLU A 217 -7.98 20.86 -6.39
C GLU A 217 -8.42 21.43 -5.03
N ARG A 218 -9.68 21.20 -4.63
CA ARG A 218 -10.20 21.65 -3.34
C ARG A 218 -9.44 21.06 -2.16
N GLU A 219 -9.07 19.79 -2.26
CA GLU A 219 -8.27 19.10 -1.24
C GLU A 219 -6.76 19.36 -1.40
N GLY A 220 -6.35 20.21 -2.37
CA GLY A 220 -4.95 20.56 -2.64
C GLY A 220 -4.13 19.40 -3.17
N LEU A 221 -4.77 18.35 -3.70
CA LEU A 221 -4.13 17.22 -4.31
C LEU A 221 -4.00 17.42 -5.83
N THR A 222 -2.99 16.83 -6.42
CA THR A 222 -2.86 16.76 -7.88
C THR A 222 -3.45 15.47 -8.39
N VAL A 223 -3.70 15.40 -9.70
CA VAL A 223 -4.02 14.15 -10.40
C VAL A 223 -2.76 13.62 -11.07
N PRO A 224 -2.71 12.32 -11.47
CA PRO A 224 -1.62 11.80 -12.27
C PRO A 224 -1.37 12.68 -13.50
N GLU A 225 -0.10 12.81 -13.93
CA GLU A 225 0.27 13.70 -15.05
C GLU A 225 -0.50 13.38 -16.34
N THR A 226 -0.73 12.11 -16.61
CA THR A 226 -1.53 11.64 -17.74
C THR A 226 -2.96 12.12 -17.69
N THR A 227 -3.60 12.02 -16.52
CA THR A 227 -4.97 12.52 -16.29
C THR A 227 -5.02 14.04 -16.42
N ARG A 228 -4.03 14.76 -15.88
CA ARG A 228 -3.93 16.22 -16.02
C ARG A 228 -3.87 16.62 -17.50
N LEU A 229 -3.07 15.93 -18.30
CA LEU A 229 -3.00 16.18 -19.75
C LEU A 229 -4.36 16.02 -20.43
N LEU A 230 -5.12 14.96 -20.11
CA LEU A 230 -6.47 14.77 -20.67
C LEU A 230 -7.42 15.91 -20.26
N HIS A 231 -7.38 16.35 -18.99
CA HIS A 231 -8.18 17.49 -18.54
C HIS A 231 -7.81 18.80 -19.27
N ASP A 232 -6.52 19.04 -19.49
CA ASP A 232 -6.05 20.24 -20.19
C ASP A 232 -6.45 20.21 -21.68
N LEU A 233 -6.33 19.09 -22.35
CA LEU A 233 -6.80 18.90 -23.72
C LEU A 233 -8.31 19.04 -23.84
N ARG A 234 -9.08 18.52 -22.88
CA ARG A 234 -10.54 18.70 -22.83
C ARG A 234 -10.92 20.17 -22.67
N LYS A 235 -10.21 20.94 -21.83
CA LYS A 235 -10.39 22.40 -21.71
C LYS A 235 -10.04 23.14 -23.00
N ALA A 236 -9.11 22.60 -23.81
CA ALA A 236 -8.75 23.12 -25.12
C ALA A 236 -9.76 22.77 -26.24
N GLY A 237 -10.83 22.02 -25.90
CA GLY A 237 -11.92 21.71 -26.83
C GLY A 237 -11.88 20.32 -27.47
N PHE A 238 -10.96 19.45 -27.05
CA PHE A 238 -10.96 18.05 -27.50
C PHE A 238 -11.99 17.23 -26.74
N GLU A 239 -12.72 16.36 -27.43
CA GLU A 239 -13.61 15.38 -26.78
C GLU A 239 -12.78 14.15 -26.38
N LEU A 240 -12.50 14.03 -25.07
CA LEU A 240 -11.67 12.99 -24.50
C LEU A 240 -12.31 12.42 -23.24
N ASP A 241 -12.15 11.12 -23.02
CA ASP A 241 -12.49 10.49 -21.75
C ASP A 241 -11.41 10.79 -20.71
N THR A 242 -11.79 11.54 -19.67
CA THR A 242 -10.89 11.90 -18.57
C THR A 242 -10.79 10.85 -17.47
N GLU A 243 -11.53 9.74 -17.57
CA GLU A 243 -11.41 8.57 -16.67
C GLU A 243 -10.25 7.66 -17.10
N ALA A 244 -9.68 7.83 -18.32
CA ALA A 244 -8.53 7.04 -18.74
C ALA A 244 -7.32 7.29 -17.84
N LEU A 245 -6.75 6.23 -17.28
CA LEU A 245 -5.59 6.27 -16.41
C LEU A 245 -4.39 5.53 -17.03
N GLY A 246 -3.21 6.02 -16.67
CA GLY A 246 -1.94 5.47 -17.16
C GLY A 246 -1.63 5.87 -18.60
N VAL A 247 -0.35 5.72 -18.96
CA VAL A 247 0.19 6.23 -20.24
C VAL A 247 -0.49 5.63 -21.46
N ASP A 248 -0.68 4.30 -21.46
CA ASP A 248 -1.23 3.60 -22.64
C ASP A 248 -2.71 3.93 -22.88
N ALA A 249 -3.51 4.06 -21.82
CA ALA A 249 -4.92 4.43 -21.95
C ALA A 249 -5.05 5.87 -22.43
N CYS A 250 -4.33 6.81 -21.81
CA CYS A 250 -4.33 8.21 -22.22
C CYS A 250 -3.83 8.41 -23.65
N ALA A 251 -2.79 7.68 -24.07
CA ALA A 251 -2.28 7.74 -25.44
C ALA A 251 -3.32 7.24 -26.45
N ARG A 252 -4.09 6.20 -26.14
CA ARG A 252 -5.19 5.72 -27.00
C ARG A 252 -6.29 6.76 -27.17
N GLU A 253 -6.70 7.40 -26.07
CA GLU A 253 -7.71 8.47 -26.08
C GLU A 253 -7.26 9.65 -26.97
N ILE A 254 -6.04 10.14 -26.77
CA ILE A 254 -5.49 11.23 -27.55
C ILE A 254 -5.39 10.84 -29.05
N ALA A 255 -4.90 9.63 -29.35
CA ALA A 255 -4.79 9.15 -30.73
C ALA A 255 -6.17 8.98 -31.41
N ALA A 256 -7.21 8.64 -30.66
CA ALA A 256 -8.57 8.58 -31.17
C ALA A 256 -9.12 9.97 -31.50
N ALA A 257 -8.93 10.94 -30.61
CA ALA A 257 -9.39 12.32 -30.82
C ALA A 257 -8.68 13.06 -31.97
N LEU A 258 -7.42 12.69 -32.28
CA LEU A 258 -6.67 13.29 -33.41
C LEU A 258 -7.06 12.73 -34.80
N LYS A 259 -7.87 11.67 -34.84
CA LYS A 259 -8.34 11.08 -36.13
C LYS A 259 -9.66 11.68 -36.61
N HIS A 260 -10.27 12.50 -35.77
CA HIS A 260 -11.50 13.26 -36.08
C HIS A 260 -11.20 14.75 -36.17
#